data_c51781d2d50ad89d4580e2ab7df8217d
#
_entry.id   c51781d2d50ad89d4580e2ab7df8217d
#
_cell.length_a   1.000
_cell.length_b   1.000
_cell.length_c   1.000
_cell.angle_alpha   90.00
_cell.angle_beta   90.00
_cell.angle_gamma   90.00
#
_symmetry.space_group_name_H-M   'P 1'
#
loop_
_entity.id
_entity.type
_entity.pdbx_description
1 polymer ?
#
loop_
_entity_poly.entity_id
_entity_poly.type
_entity_poly.pdbx_seq_one_letter_code
_entity_poly.pdbx_strand_id
1 'polypeptide(L)'
;MDQRSTWTRRLGILSAVPLALAMSSAAVAQEPDASMQPMGSMPPWAVTISGLEQGATITDNEVTFGVEPVGYTFSCADAGKPLVDGVGHYHTILDGALIDMECTPTTTISLQNVAPGEHTIIAVPAMNDHEEITAGAAMVTFDYQPTNPLPEIVAAPPAQTPTLSIVSPAPGTEVSGDFTVTVAVTDFTFSDALFGKPNLDGYGHWHLNVDSTTGPMMGMMTMLGMSGTDTFQASTQGLAPGPHTFFAIVVDNQHAPLMDVAIAPVELIVK
;
A
#
# COMPACT_ATOMS: atom_id res chain seq x y z
N MET A 1 4.87 68.13 11.56
CA MET A 1 6.16 68.54 12.14
C MET A 1 7.23 67.70 11.50
N ASP A 2 7.97 68.38 10.70
CA ASP A 2 8.98 67.96 9.74
C ASP A 2 10.32 67.79 10.47
N GLN A 3 11.10 66.78 10.17
CA GLN A 3 12.54 66.89 10.19
C GLN A 3 13.22 65.85 9.33
N ARG A 4 13.62 66.31 8.17
CA ARG A 4 14.59 65.64 7.30
C ARG A 4 15.99 65.88 7.88
N SER A 5 16.83 64.85 7.84
CA SER A 5 18.28 65.02 8.00
C SER A 5 19.03 64.30 6.89
N THR A 6 19.53 65.09 5.99
CA THR A 6 20.49 64.76 4.95
C THR A 6 21.90 64.68 5.53
N TRP A 7 22.67 63.66 5.18
CA TRP A 7 24.14 63.69 5.30
C TRP A 7 24.81 63.19 4.03
N THR A 8 25.72 64.05 3.60
CA THR A 8 26.43 64.15 2.34
C THR A 8 27.55 63.12 2.14
N ARG A 9 27.81 62.82 0.88
CA ARG A 9 28.92 62.02 0.32
C ARG A 9 30.31 62.52 0.75
N ARG A 10 31.23 61.60 0.94
CA ARG A 10 32.66 61.85 0.64
C ARG A 10 33.19 60.68 -0.21
N LEU A 11 33.63 60.97 -1.43
CA LEU A 11 34.49 60.15 -2.27
C LEU A 11 35.88 60.05 -1.66
N GLY A 12 36.41 58.88 -1.52
CA GLY A 12 37.80 58.57 -1.27
C GLY A 12 38.31 57.62 -2.34
N ILE A 13 39.12 58.11 -3.27
CA ILE A 13 39.82 57.34 -4.29
C ILE A 13 41.04 56.70 -3.57
N LEU A 14 41.18 55.41 -3.56
CA LEU A 14 42.44 54.73 -3.25
C LEU A 14 42.74 53.66 -4.27
N SER A 15 43.91 53.78 -4.83
CA SER A 15 44.51 53.07 -5.95
C SER A 15 44.58 51.54 -5.74
N ALA A 16 44.20 50.77 -6.74
CA ALA A 16 44.35 49.34 -6.76
C ALA A 16 45.73 48.92 -7.21
N VAL A 17 46.40 48.09 -6.44
CA VAL A 17 47.57 47.29 -6.86
C VAL A 17 47.04 45.85 -7.12
N PRO A 18 47.25 45.26 -8.30
CA PRO A 18 46.84 43.87 -8.51
C PRO A 18 47.90 42.94 -7.97
N LEU A 19 47.55 42.18 -6.94
CA LEU A 19 48.31 41.03 -6.49
C LEU A 19 47.80 39.79 -7.27
N ALA A 20 48.54 39.33 -8.23
CA ALA A 20 48.26 38.09 -8.94
C ALA A 20 48.55 36.89 -8.03
N LEU A 21 47.48 36.27 -7.52
CA LEU A 21 47.54 34.99 -6.82
C LEU A 21 47.38 33.86 -7.86
N ALA A 22 48.47 33.15 -8.12
CA ALA A 22 48.48 31.94 -8.90
C ALA A 22 47.78 30.81 -8.08
N MET A 23 46.50 30.53 -8.40
CA MET A 23 45.82 29.34 -7.86
C MET A 23 46.25 28.11 -8.71
N SER A 24 47.10 27.28 -8.14
CA SER A 24 47.30 25.93 -8.63
C SER A 24 46.05 25.09 -8.31
N SER A 25 45.25 24.79 -9.32
CA SER A 25 44.15 23.83 -9.21
C SER A 25 44.72 22.43 -9.14
N ALA A 26 44.85 21.87 -7.93
CA ALA A 26 44.96 20.45 -7.75
C ALA A 26 43.65 19.80 -8.14
N ALA A 27 43.58 19.12 -9.27
CA ALA A 27 42.48 18.24 -9.63
C ALA A 27 42.48 17.10 -8.63
N VAL A 28 41.52 17.14 -7.67
CA VAL A 28 41.19 15.95 -6.88
C VAL A 28 40.48 15.01 -7.83
N ALA A 29 41.16 13.91 -8.17
CA ALA A 29 40.53 12.80 -8.83
C ALA A 29 39.44 12.25 -7.89
N GLN A 30 38.19 12.48 -8.21
CA GLN A 30 37.03 11.89 -7.54
C GLN A 30 37.06 10.41 -7.88
N GLU A 31 37.38 9.56 -6.89
CA GLU A 31 37.19 8.13 -7.04
C GLU A 31 35.75 7.84 -7.41
N PRO A 32 35.44 6.94 -8.35
CA PRO A 32 34.08 6.57 -8.66
C PRO A 32 33.42 5.97 -7.40
N ASP A 33 32.34 6.57 -6.95
CA ASP A 33 31.53 6.08 -5.84
C ASP A 33 31.06 4.65 -6.15
N ALA A 34 31.63 3.67 -5.44
CA ALA A 34 31.37 2.24 -5.62
C ALA A 34 30.01 1.78 -5.04
N SER A 35 29.09 2.71 -4.79
CA SER A 35 27.80 2.42 -4.16
C SER A 35 26.60 2.41 -5.11
N MET A 36 26.77 2.63 -6.41
CA MET A 36 25.70 2.31 -7.36
C MET A 36 25.75 0.80 -7.68
N GLN A 37 25.09 0.01 -6.85
CA GLN A 37 24.61 -1.30 -7.28
C GLN A 37 23.77 -1.06 -8.54
N PRO A 38 23.99 -1.80 -9.66
CA PRO A 38 23.05 -1.73 -10.77
C PRO A 38 21.69 -2.12 -10.21
N MET A 39 20.69 -1.23 -10.35
CA MET A 39 19.31 -1.60 -10.10
C MET A 39 19.06 -2.84 -10.93
N GLY A 40 18.84 -3.99 -10.26
CA GLY A 40 18.51 -5.24 -10.92
C GLY A 40 17.38 -4.97 -11.90
N SER A 41 17.49 -5.47 -13.12
CA SER A 41 16.37 -5.38 -14.04
C SER A 41 15.14 -5.97 -13.35
N MET A 42 14.01 -5.24 -13.35
CA MET A 42 12.73 -5.75 -12.88
C MET A 42 12.51 -7.16 -13.46
N PRO A 43 12.02 -8.12 -12.66
CA PRO A 43 11.78 -9.46 -13.16
C PRO A 43 10.74 -9.40 -14.29
N PRO A 44 10.84 -10.26 -15.32
CA PRO A 44 9.93 -10.28 -16.46
C PRO A 44 8.60 -10.95 -16.09
N TRP A 45 8.01 -10.56 -14.99
CA TRP A 45 6.73 -11.09 -14.52
C TRP A 45 5.58 -10.40 -15.23
N ALA A 46 4.53 -11.16 -15.48
CA ALA A 46 3.28 -10.64 -16.00
C ALA A 46 2.10 -11.42 -15.41
N VAL A 47 0.90 -10.91 -15.61
CA VAL A 47 -0.34 -11.63 -15.38
C VAL A 47 -1.19 -11.61 -16.65
N THR A 48 -2.11 -12.58 -16.76
CA THR A 48 -3.19 -12.56 -17.75
C THR A 48 -4.53 -12.63 -17.04
N ILE A 49 -5.53 -11.92 -17.58
CA ILE A 49 -6.91 -11.97 -17.09
C ILE A 49 -7.69 -12.95 -17.97
N SER A 50 -8.55 -13.77 -17.37
CA SER A 50 -9.44 -14.74 -18.03
C SER A 50 -10.82 -14.71 -17.39
N GLY A 51 -11.84 -15.22 -18.09
CA GLY A 51 -13.21 -15.28 -17.58
C GLY A 51 -13.96 -13.95 -17.57
N LEU A 52 -13.31 -12.82 -17.91
CA LEU A 52 -13.92 -11.53 -18.15
C LEU A 52 -13.44 -11.02 -19.52
N GLU A 53 -14.35 -10.93 -20.47
CA GLU A 53 -14.02 -10.46 -21.82
C GLU A 53 -14.04 -8.92 -21.90
N GLN A 54 -13.24 -8.37 -22.79
CA GLN A 54 -13.19 -6.93 -23.07
C GLN A 54 -14.57 -6.41 -23.48
N GLY A 55 -15.10 -5.43 -22.75
CA GLY A 55 -16.42 -4.83 -23.00
C GLY A 55 -17.61 -5.69 -22.59
N ALA A 56 -17.39 -6.73 -21.76
CA ALA A 56 -18.48 -7.57 -21.23
C ALA A 56 -19.49 -6.72 -20.44
N THR A 57 -20.78 -7.07 -20.54
CA THR A 57 -21.81 -6.46 -19.68
C THR A 57 -21.96 -7.27 -18.40
N ILE A 58 -21.78 -6.63 -17.26
CA ILE A 58 -21.95 -7.21 -15.91
C ILE A 58 -23.27 -6.72 -15.34
N THR A 59 -24.15 -7.64 -15.01
CA THR A 59 -25.49 -7.36 -14.44
C THR A 59 -25.62 -7.70 -12.96
N ASP A 60 -24.67 -8.47 -12.43
CA ASP A 60 -24.54 -8.81 -11.02
C ASP A 60 -23.81 -7.70 -10.23
N ASN A 61 -23.93 -7.73 -8.91
CA ASN A 61 -23.32 -6.73 -8.03
C ASN A 61 -21.86 -7.06 -7.64
N GLU A 62 -21.24 -7.97 -8.37
CA GLU A 62 -19.85 -8.38 -8.26
C GLU A 62 -19.33 -8.81 -9.63
N VAL A 63 -18.03 -8.73 -9.81
CA VAL A 63 -17.35 -9.24 -10.99
C VAL A 63 -16.27 -10.24 -10.57
N THR A 64 -16.38 -11.46 -11.12
CA THR A 64 -15.40 -12.55 -10.89
C THR A 64 -14.60 -12.80 -12.14
N PHE A 65 -13.29 -12.95 -11.99
CA PHE A 65 -12.38 -13.25 -13.11
C PHE A 65 -11.18 -14.08 -12.63
N GLY A 66 -10.53 -14.74 -13.57
CA GLY A 66 -9.30 -15.48 -13.35
C GLY A 66 -8.08 -14.59 -13.59
N VAL A 67 -7.01 -14.79 -12.80
CA VAL A 67 -5.69 -14.18 -13.00
C VAL A 67 -4.63 -15.27 -12.96
N GLU A 68 -3.81 -15.36 -14.01
CA GLU A 68 -2.76 -16.36 -14.13
C GLU A 68 -1.39 -15.69 -14.13
N PRO A 69 -0.44 -16.11 -13.26
CA PRO A 69 0.90 -15.56 -13.23
C PRO A 69 1.76 -16.07 -14.40
N VAL A 70 2.62 -15.22 -14.91
CA VAL A 70 3.62 -15.56 -15.94
C VAL A 70 5.01 -15.21 -15.41
N GLY A 71 5.87 -16.22 -15.28
CA GLY A 71 7.25 -16.06 -14.84
C GLY A 71 7.44 -16.02 -13.31
N TYR A 72 6.37 -16.23 -12.52
CA TYR A 72 6.41 -16.31 -11.06
C TYR A 72 5.25 -17.16 -10.53
N THR A 73 5.16 -17.34 -9.21
CA THR A 73 4.08 -18.05 -8.52
C THR A 73 3.44 -17.18 -7.46
N PHE A 74 2.14 -17.32 -7.26
CA PHE A 74 1.41 -16.62 -6.21
C PHE A 74 1.67 -17.20 -4.82
N SER A 75 1.87 -16.33 -3.84
CA SER A 75 1.96 -16.69 -2.42
C SER A 75 1.50 -15.54 -1.52
N CYS A 76 0.37 -15.72 -0.83
CA CYS A 76 -0.04 -14.82 0.26
C CYS A 76 0.88 -14.96 1.48
N ALA A 77 1.42 -16.16 1.68
CA ALA A 77 2.25 -16.46 2.84
C ALA A 77 3.56 -15.65 2.85
N ASP A 78 4.02 -15.15 1.71
CA ASP A 78 5.26 -14.39 1.56
C ASP A 78 5.03 -12.87 1.44
N ALA A 79 3.79 -12.40 1.32
CA ALA A 79 3.47 -10.96 1.24
C ALA A 79 3.95 -10.21 2.50
N GLY A 80 4.51 -9.01 2.32
CA GLY A 80 5.06 -8.17 3.39
C GLY A 80 6.33 -8.70 4.06
N LYS A 81 7.02 -9.66 3.43
CA LYS A 81 8.20 -10.35 3.97
C LYS A 81 9.39 -10.23 3.02
N PRO A 82 10.59 -10.68 3.43
CA PRO A 82 11.78 -10.62 2.57
C PRO A 82 11.54 -11.22 1.19
N LEU A 83 12.13 -10.60 0.16
CA LEU A 83 11.97 -11.03 -1.23
C LEU A 83 12.40 -12.48 -1.42
N VAL A 84 11.55 -13.24 -2.12
CA VAL A 84 11.82 -14.59 -2.59
C VAL A 84 11.77 -14.59 -4.12
N ASP A 85 12.82 -15.05 -4.76
CA ASP A 85 12.90 -15.07 -6.23
C ASP A 85 11.81 -15.96 -6.83
N GLY A 86 11.09 -15.42 -7.82
CA GLY A 86 10.00 -16.13 -8.48
C GLY A 86 8.72 -16.30 -7.66
N VAL A 87 8.57 -15.56 -6.54
CA VAL A 87 7.39 -15.61 -5.66
C VAL A 87 6.85 -14.19 -5.44
N GLY A 88 5.54 -14.03 -5.56
CA GLY A 88 4.87 -12.74 -5.37
C GLY A 88 3.36 -12.90 -5.29
N HIS A 89 2.67 -11.81 -5.53
CA HIS A 89 1.20 -11.74 -5.55
C HIS A 89 0.76 -10.79 -6.68
N TYR A 90 -0.47 -10.37 -6.72
CA TYR A 90 -0.92 -9.31 -7.62
C TYR A 90 -1.86 -8.35 -6.91
N HIS A 91 -1.87 -7.12 -7.37
CA HIS A 91 -2.82 -6.11 -6.95
C HIS A 91 -3.95 -6.01 -7.95
N THR A 92 -5.17 -5.87 -7.45
CA THR A 92 -6.36 -5.64 -8.26
C THR A 92 -6.79 -4.18 -8.11
N ILE A 93 -6.93 -3.51 -9.24
CA ILE A 93 -7.25 -2.08 -9.33
C ILE A 93 -8.55 -1.92 -10.11
N LEU A 94 -9.50 -1.17 -9.59
CA LEU A 94 -10.73 -0.78 -10.28
C LEU A 94 -10.74 0.74 -10.46
N ASP A 95 -10.83 1.21 -11.71
CA ASP A 95 -10.86 2.64 -12.08
C ASP A 95 -9.69 3.46 -11.50
N GLY A 96 -8.53 2.82 -11.32
CA GLY A 96 -7.32 3.43 -10.77
C GLY A 96 -7.21 3.39 -9.25
N ALA A 97 -8.19 2.83 -8.54
CA ALA A 97 -8.12 2.61 -7.09
C ALA A 97 -7.74 1.16 -6.77
N LEU A 98 -6.78 0.95 -5.86
CA LEU A 98 -6.45 -0.37 -5.33
C LEU A 98 -7.66 -0.95 -4.63
N ILE A 99 -8.07 -2.17 -5.03
CA ILE A 99 -9.14 -2.92 -4.39
C ILE A 99 -8.57 -3.88 -3.38
N ASP A 100 -7.71 -4.79 -3.82
CA ASP A 100 -7.16 -5.82 -2.95
C ASP A 100 -5.79 -6.31 -3.45
N MET A 101 -5.11 -7.05 -2.58
CA MET A 101 -3.88 -7.78 -2.86
C MET A 101 -4.20 -9.26 -2.86
N GLU A 102 -4.00 -9.90 -3.98
CA GLU A 102 -4.49 -11.24 -4.26
C GLU A 102 -3.35 -12.21 -4.57
N CYS A 103 -3.53 -13.46 -4.18
CA CYS A 103 -2.58 -14.54 -4.44
C CYS A 103 -3.27 -15.84 -4.84
N THR A 104 -4.53 -15.75 -5.20
CA THR A 104 -5.32 -16.86 -5.73
C THR A 104 -5.56 -16.67 -7.23
N PRO A 105 -5.73 -17.76 -8.01
CA PRO A 105 -5.97 -17.67 -9.46
C PRO A 105 -7.36 -17.16 -9.82
N THR A 106 -8.20 -16.83 -8.85
CA THR A 106 -9.55 -16.28 -9.07
C THR A 106 -9.82 -15.23 -8.01
N THR A 107 -10.31 -14.07 -8.44
CA THR A 107 -10.74 -12.99 -7.57
C THR A 107 -12.16 -12.53 -7.89
N THR A 108 -12.82 -11.94 -6.91
CA THR A 108 -14.15 -11.36 -7.03
C THR A 108 -14.15 -9.96 -6.42
N ILE A 109 -14.52 -8.97 -7.22
CA ILE A 109 -14.62 -7.58 -6.79
C ILE A 109 -16.10 -7.24 -6.56
N SER A 110 -16.41 -6.71 -5.38
CA SER A 110 -17.72 -6.12 -5.10
C SER A 110 -17.92 -4.83 -5.91
N LEU A 111 -19.10 -4.68 -6.51
CA LEU A 111 -19.53 -3.45 -7.18
C LEU A 111 -20.44 -2.58 -6.27
N GLN A 112 -20.38 -2.78 -4.95
CA GLN A 112 -21.02 -1.92 -3.96
C GLN A 112 -20.59 -0.46 -4.16
N ASN A 113 -21.54 0.46 -4.20
CA ASN A 113 -21.32 1.90 -4.44
C ASN A 113 -20.58 2.23 -5.77
N VAL A 114 -20.53 1.29 -6.71
CA VAL A 114 -20.05 1.56 -8.08
C VAL A 114 -21.24 2.01 -8.93
N ALA A 115 -21.08 3.11 -9.67
CA ALA A 115 -22.12 3.61 -10.56
C ALA A 115 -22.27 2.69 -11.80
N PRO A 116 -23.46 2.59 -12.42
CA PRO A 116 -23.55 1.95 -13.73
C PRO A 116 -22.72 2.67 -14.81
N GLY A 117 -22.12 1.92 -15.74
CA GLY A 117 -21.31 2.45 -16.84
C GLY A 117 -20.05 1.63 -17.10
N GLU A 118 -19.17 2.20 -17.92
CA GLU A 118 -17.89 1.58 -18.26
C GLU A 118 -16.88 1.69 -17.11
N HIS A 119 -16.24 0.57 -16.79
CA HIS A 119 -15.23 0.44 -15.74
C HIS A 119 -14.00 -0.31 -16.25
N THR A 120 -12.88 -0.11 -15.60
CA THR A 120 -11.60 -0.73 -15.93
C THR A 120 -11.06 -1.51 -14.75
N ILE A 121 -10.75 -2.79 -14.96
CA ILE A 121 -9.99 -3.62 -14.02
C ILE A 121 -8.56 -3.74 -14.54
N ILE A 122 -7.59 -3.59 -13.64
CA ILE A 122 -6.18 -3.87 -13.89
C ILE A 122 -5.71 -4.87 -12.83
N ALA A 123 -5.06 -5.95 -13.26
CA ALA A 123 -4.29 -6.82 -12.39
C ALA A 123 -2.80 -6.53 -12.61
N VAL A 124 -2.07 -6.23 -11.53
CA VAL A 124 -0.65 -5.84 -11.57
C VAL A 124 0.17 -6.83 -10.76
N PRO A 125 1.17 -7.52 -11.34
CA PRO A 125 2.11 -8.32 -10.55
C PRO A 125 2.80 -7.47 -9.49
N ALA A 126 2.98 -8.03 -8.30
CA ALA A 126 3.68 -7.39 -7.19
C ALA A 126 4.66 -8.35 -6.52
N MET A 127 5.81 -7.85 -6.12
CA MET A 127 6.79 -8.58 -5.31
C MET A 127 6.32 -8.68 -3.85
N ASN A 128 7.00 -9.47 -3.03
CA ASN A 128 6.59 -9.69 -1.63
C ASN A 128 6.56 -8.40 -0.80
N ASP A 129 7.34 -7.38 -1.15
CA ASP A 129 7.37 -6.06 -0.53
C ASP A 129 6.37 -5.06 -1.15
N HIS A 130 5.45 -5.57 -1.98
CA HIS A 130 4.42 -4.81 -2.71
C HIS A 130 4.96 -3.90 -3.82
N GLU A 131 6.23 -4.03 -4.23
CA GLU A 131 6.70 -3.32 -5.42
C GLU A 131 6.00 -3.87 -6.66
N GLU A 132 5.27 -3.00 -7.38
CA GLU A 132 4.48 -3.36 -8.56
C GLU A 132 5.34 -3.44 -9.82
N ILE A 133 5.13 -4.50 -10.61
CA ILE A 133 5.74 -4.69 -11.92
C ILE A 133 4.74 -4.25 -12.99
N THR A 134 4.56 -2.97 -13.13
CA THR A 134 3.54 -2.35 -13.98
C THR A 134 3.66 -2.73 -15.46
N ALA A 135 4.86 -3.07 -15.94
CA ALA A 135 5.10 -3.55 -17.31
C ALA A 135 4.45 -4.91 -17.60
N GLY A 136 4.13 -5.68 -16.57
CA GLY A 136 3.46 -6.99 -16.66
C GLY A 136 1.98 -6.97 -16.36
N ALA A 137 1.37 -5.80 -16.19
CA ALA A 137 -0.04 -5.67 -15.88
C ALA A 137 -0.94 -6.12 -17.03
N ALA A 138 -2.09 -6.72 -16.68
CA ALA A 138 -3.19 -6.98 -17.60
C ALA A 138 -4.38 -6.07 -17.30
N MET A 139 -5.11 -5.68 -18.32
CA MET A 139 -6.24 -4.75 -18.19
C MET A 139 -7.44 -5.24 -19.01
N VAL A 140 -8.63 -5.06 -18.46
CA VAL A 140 -9.89 -5.32 -19.14
C VAL A 140 -10.92 -4.26 -18.76
N THR A 141 -11.75 -3.82 -19.71
CA THR A 141 -12.91 -2.98 -19.44
C THR A 141 -14.20 -3.81 -19.45
N PHE A 142 -15.20 -3.36 -18.70
CA PHE A 142 -16.53 -3.94 -18.70
C PHE A 142 -17.58 -2.83 -18.55
N ASP A 143 -18.83 -3.13 -18.92
CA ASP A 143 -19.97 -2.22 -18.75
C ASP A 143 -20.87 -2.75 -17.62
N TYR A 144 -20.93 -2.01 -16.50
CA TYR A 144 -21.77 -2.38 -15.36
C TYR A 144 -23.19 -1.89 -15.53
N GLN A 145 -24.13 -2.82 -15.65
CA GLN A 145 -25.56 -2.58 -15.83
C GLN A 145 -26.36 -3.44 -14.85
N PRO A 146 -26.40 -3.09 -13.55
CA PRO A 146 -27.01 -3.94 -12.53
C PRO A 146 -28.51 -4.15 -12.78
N THR A 147 -28.93 -5.42 -12.79
CA THR A 147 -30.35 -5.77 -12.85
C THR A 147 -31.08 -5.45 -11.54
N ASN A 148 -30.39 -5.66 -10.40
CA ASN A 148 -30.89 -5.40 -9.08
C ASN A 148 -29.79 -4.68 -8.27
N PRO A 149 -29.61 -3.36 -8.41
CA PRO A 149 -28.55 -2.64 -7.73
C PRO A 149 -28.66 -2.78 -6.21
N LEU A 150 -27.54 -2.94 -5.53
CA LEU A 150 -27.49 -2.93 -4.08
C LEU A 150 -27.89 -1.55 -3.55
N PRO A 151 -28.52 -1.47 -2.37
CA PRO A 151 -28.68 -0.21 -1.67
C PRO A 151 -27.32 0.44 -1.44
N GLU A 152 -27.23 1.74 -1.68
CA GLU A 152 -26.03 2.49 -1.41
C GLU A 152 -25.68 2.45 0.08
N ILE A 153 -24.45 2.12 0.41
CA ILE A 153 -23.89 2.32 1.74
C ILE A 153 -23.53 3.80 1.85
N VAL A 154 -24.05 4.46 2.86
CA VAL A 154 -23.84 5.89 3.11
C VAL A 154 -23.00 6.10 4.36
N ALA A 155 -22.30 7.23 4.44
CA ALA A 155 -21.50 7.58 5.60
C ALA A 155 -22.26 7.45 6.92
N ALA A 156 -21.61 6.86 7.92
CA ALA A 156 -22.08 6.73 9.29
C ALA A 156 -20.98 7.26 10.25
N PRO A 157 -20.82 8.61 10.33
CA PRO A 157 -19.73 9.21 11.09
C PRO A 157 -19.69 8.68 12.52
N PRO A 158 -18.52 8.29 13.04
CA PRO A 158 -18.39 7.76 14.38
C PRO A 158 -18.73 8.84 15.43
N ALA A 159 -19.35 8.41 16.54
CA ALA A 159 -19.66 9.32 17.65
C ALA A 159 -18.42 9.69 18.47
N GLN A 160 -17.41 8.84 18.43
CA GLN A 160 -16.11 9.00 19.11
C GLN A 160 -15.00 8.52 18.17
N THR A 161 -13.75 8.91 18.47
CA THR A 161 -12.58 8.36 17.75
C THR A 161 -12.61 6.84 17.85
N PRO A 162 -12.53 6.12 16.72
CA PRO A 162 -12.50 4.66 16.73
C PRO A 162 -11.34 4.12 17.57
N THR A 163 -11.53 2.94 18.16
CA THR A 163 -10.45 2.21 18.81
C THR A 163 -10.24 0.85 18.18
N LEU A 164 -9.01 0.39 18.12
CA LEU A 164 -8.63 -0.92 17.60
C LEU A 164 -7.81 -1.68 18.62
N SER A 165 -8.03 -2.98 18.74
CA SER A 165 -7.18 -3.88 19.52
C SER A 165 -7.07 -5.25 18.88
N ILE A 166 -5.90 -5.90 18.95
CA ILE A 166 -5.75 -7.33 18.64
C ILE A 166 -6.21 -8.10 19.88
N VAL A 167 -7.22 -8.95 19.72
CA VAL A 167 -7.78 -9.75 20.81
C VAL A 167 -7.27 -11.19 20.80
N SER A 168 -6.81 -11.66 19.64
CA SER A 168 -6.19 -13.00 19.47
C SER A 168 -5.20 -12.96 18.31
N PRO A 169 -4.02 -13.64 18.43
CA PRO A 169 -3.48 -14.33 19.61
C PRO A 169 -3.14 -13.36 20.75
N ALA A 170 -3.08 -13.88 21.98
CA ALA A 170 -2.63 -13.11 23.14
C ALA A 170 -1.12 -12.83 23.06
N PRO A 171 -0.61 -11.73 23.65
CA PRO A 171 0.83 -11.43 23.68
C PRO A 171 1.66 -12.62 24.23
N GLY A 172 2.79 -12.91 23.58
CA GLY A 172 3.68 -14.02 23.94
C GLY A 172 3.23 -15.39 23.48
N THR A 173 2.09 -15.49 22.75
CA THR A 173 1.65 -16.78 22.18
C THR A 173 2.67 -17.28 21.14
N GLU A 174 2.96 -18.60 21.21
CA GLU A 174 3.75 -19.29 20.20
C GLU A 174 2.88 -19.59 18.96
N VAL A 175 3.35 -19.19 17.79
CA VAL A 175 2.67 -19.41 16.51
C VAL A 175 3.59 -20.12 15.51
N SER A 176 3.01 -20.97 14.65
CA SER A 176 3.74 -21.65 13.58
C SER A 176 2.80 -21.98 12.41
N GLY A 177 3.29 -21.90 11.17
CA GLY A 177 2.45 -22.06 9.98
C GLY A 177 1.39 -20.97 9.91
N ASP A 178 0.20 -21.33 9.46
CA ASP A 178 -0.91 -20.39 9.34
C ASP A 178 -1.63 -20.22 10.68
N PHE A 179 -2.01 -18.99 10.99
CA PHE A 179 -2.73 -18.64 12.21
C PHE A 179 -3.69 -17.48 11.99
N THR A 180 -4.76 -17.43 12.79
CA THR A 180 -5.75 -16.35 12.69
C THR A 180 -5.42 -15.22 13.65
N VAL A 181 -5.40 -13.99 13.13
CA VAL A 181 -5.42 -12.77 13.93
C VAL A 181 -6.86 -12.28 14.01
N THR A 182 -7.33 -11.97 15.22
CA THR A 182 -8.66 -11.40 15.46
C THR A 182 -8.50 -10.04 16.11
N VAL A 183 -9.24 -9.05 15.61
CA VAL A 183 -9.27 -7.69 16.14
C VAL A 183 -10.65 -7.36 16.71
N ALA A 184 -10.71 -6.37 17.59
CA ALA A 184 -11.95 -5.70 17.99
C ALA A 184 -11.82 -4.21 17.66
N VAL A 185 -12.86 -3.66 17.03
CA VAL A 185 -12.97 -2.24 16.71
C VAL A 185 -14.24 -1.67 17.35
N THR A 186 -14.20 -0.40 17.77
CA THR A 186 -15.36 0.35 18.23
C THR A 186 -15.56 1.60 17.40
N ASP A 187 -16.80 2.04 17.27
CA ASP A 187 -17.17 3.25 16.52
C ASP A 187 -16.67 3.28 15.07
N PHE A 188 -16.51 2.10 14.45
CA PHE A 188 -16.07 1.95 13.07
C PHE A 188 -16.61 0.64 12.48
N THR A 189 -16.88 0.62 11.18
CA THR A 189 -17.41 -0.56 10.48
C THR A 189 -16.40 -1.03 9.44
N PHE A 190 -15.94 -2.26 9.58
CA PHE A 190 -15.14 -2.90 8.54
C PHE A 190 -16.01 -3.35 7.37
N SER A 191 -15.51 -3.19 6.15
CA SER A 191 -16.21 -3.60 4.94
C SER A 191 -15.23 -3.87 3.79
N ASP A 192 -15.13 -5.12 3.38
CA ASP A 192 -14.43 -5.55 2.16
C ASP A 192 -15.14 -5.06 0.89
N ALA A 193 -16.46 -4.95 0.92
CA ALA A 193 -17.25 -4.43 -0.20
C ALA A 193 -16.90 -2.99 -0.60
N LEU A 194 -16.26 -2.23 0.30
CA LEU A 194 -15.89 -0.84 0.09
C LEU A 194 -14.39 -0.63 -0.21
N PHE A 195 -13.58 -1.69 -0.35
CA PHE A 195 -12.16 -1.58 -0.71
C PHE A 195 -11.99 -0.78 -2.01
N GLY A 196 -11.11 0.23 -1.98
CA GLY A 196 -10.83 1.12 -3.09
C GLY A 196 -11.96 2.06 -3.50
N LYS A 197 -13.12 2.02 -2.84
CA LYS A 197 -14.23 2.92 -3.13
C LYS A 197 -13.99 4.31 -2.51
N PRO A 198 -14.73 5.35 -2.94
CA PRO A 198 -14.68 6.64 -2.28
C PRO A 198 -14.89 6.53 -0.78
N ASN A 199 -14.13 7.30 -0.01
CA ASN A 199 -14.20 7.26 1.45
C ASN A 199 -15.57 7.60 1.96
N LEU A 200 -16.03 6.82 2.94
CA LEU A 200 -17.25 7.04 3.70
C LEU A 200 -16.90 7.08 5.19
N ASP A 201 -17.22 8.19 5.85
CA ASP A 201 -16.99 8.32 7.28
C ASP A 201 -17.62 7.16 8.05
N GLY A 202 -16.84 6.55 8.94
CA GLY A 202 -17.25 5.41 9.75
C GLY A 202 -17.04 4.04 9.10
N TYR A 203 -16.56 3.99 7.87
CA TYR A 203 -16.25 2.75 7.15
C TYR A 203 -14.79 2.68 6.69
N GLY A 204 -14.28 1.46 6.60
CA GLY A 204 -12.96 1.15 6.07
C GLY A 204 -12.60 -0.29 6.39
N HIS A 205 -11.31 -0.53 6.63
CA HIS A 205 -10.79 -1.86 6.91
C HIS A 205 -9.53 -1.76 7.78
N TRP A 206 -8.79 -2.85 7.93
CA TRP A 206 -7.53 -2.82 8.65
C TRP A 206 -6.45 -3.60 7.92
N HIS A 207 -5.22 -3.13 8.09
CA HIS A 207 -4.02 -3.78 7.60
C HIS A 207 -3.31 -4.51 8.73
N LEU A 208 -2.70 -5.66 8.43
CA LEU A 208 -1.80 -6.37 9.34
C LEU A 208 -0.37 -6.24 8.84
N ASN A 209 0.50 -5.66 9.66
CA ASN A 209 1.93 -5.51 9.38
C ASN A 209 2.76 -6.34 10.35
N VAL A 210 4.01 -6.68 9.97
CA VAL A 210 4.97 -7.38 10.84
C VAL A 210 6.26 -6.56 10.97
N ASP A 211 6.74 -6.43 12.22
CA ASP A 211 8.02 -5.82 12.64
C ASP A 211 8.23 -4.35 12.31
N SER A 212 7.43 -3.76 11.44
CA SER A 212 7.55 -2.34 11.08
C SER A 212 6.21 -1.73 10.65
N THR A 213 6.06 -0.44 10.93
CA THR A 213 4.99 0.42 10.41
C THR A 213 5.59 1.66 9.73
N THR A 214 6.88 1.61 9.36
CA THR A 214 7.58 2.73 8.72
C THR A 214 7.43 2.67 7.20
N GLY A 215 7.36 3.86 6.56
CA GLY A 215 7.25 3.98 5.10
C GLY A 215 5.85 4.37 4.63
N PRO A 216 5.59 4.28 3.33
CA PRO A 216 4.29 4.60 2.74
C PRO A 216 3.16 3.81 3.40
N MET A 217 1.99 4.43 3.55
CA MET A 217 0.78 3.81 4.12
C MET A 217 1.00 3.12 5.49
N MET A 218 1.93 3.66 6.32
CA MET A 218 2.36 3.09 7.61
C MET A 218 2.91 1.66 7.49
N GLY A 219 3.77 1.41 6.52
CA GLY A 219 4.52 0.15 6.40
C GLY A 219 4.02 -0.79 5.30
N MET A 220 3.67 -0.27 4.14
CA MET A 220 3.25 -1.10 3.00
C MET A 220 4.20 -2.28 2.73
N MET A 221 5.51 -2.05 2.81
CA MET A 221 6.52 -3.09 2.56
C MET A 221 6.51 -4.26 3.55
N THR A 222 5.85 -4.10 4.71
CA THR A 222 5.75 -5.12 5.77
C THR A 222 4.30 -5.55 6.01
N MET A 223 3.39 -5.16 5.12
CA MET A 223 1.99 -5.49 5.21
C MET A 223 1.75 -6.92 4.73
N LEU A 224 1.28 -7.77 5.64
CA LEU A 224 0.93 -9.17 5.35
C LEU A 224 -0.37 -9.27 4.56
N GLY A 225 -1.23 -8.28 4.67
CA GLY A 225 -2.50 -8.19 3.99
C GLY A 225 -3.49 -7.28 4.71
N MET A 226 -4.72 -7.30 4.22
CA MET A 226 -5.82 -6.45 4.71
C MET A 226 -7.08 -7.28 4.97
N SER A 227 -7.98 -6.76 5.80
CA SER A 227 -9.26 -7.42 6.07
C SER A 227 -10.38 -6.41 6.28
N GLY A 228 -11.50 -6.66 5.62
CA GLY A 228 -12.78 -5.98 5.84
C GLY A 228 -13.68 -6.69 6.86
N THR A 229 -13.12 -7.61 7.64
CA THR A 229 -13.78 -8.34 8.74
C THR A 229 -12.99 -8.20 10.03
N ASP A 230 -13.42 -8.84 11.10
CA ASP A 230 -12.69 -8.86 12.38
C ASP A 230 -11.52 -9.89 12.43
N THR A 231 -11.30 -10.66 11.35
CA THR A 231 -10.27 -11.70 11.30
C THR A 231 -9.40 -11.59 10.06
N PHE A 232 -8.13 -12.02 10.19
CA PHE A 232 -7.18 -12.19 9.09
C PHE A 232 -6.38 -13.47 9.28
N GLN A 233 -6.17 -14.23 8.18
CA GLN A 233 -5.31 -15.40 8.17
C GLN A 233 -3.88 -15.00 7.86
N ALA A 234 -3.02 -15.01 8.86
CA ALA A 234 -1.60 -14.74 8.74
C ALA A 234 -0.79 -16.04 8.63
N SER A 235 0.44 -15.94 8.12
CA SER A 235 1.38 -17.07 8.06
C SER A 235 2.72 -16.68 8.67
N THR A 236 3.40 -17.65 9.32
CA THR A 236 4.78 -17.48 9.78
C THR A 236 5.83 -17.79 8.70
N GLN A 237 5.42 -18.25 7.52
CA GLN A 237 6.34 -18.55 6.42
C GLN A 237 7.25 -17.34 6.15
N GLY A 238 8.55 -17.55 5.97
CA GLY A 238 9.51 -16.49 5.70
C GLY A 238 9.93 -15.64 6.90
N LEU A 239 9.30 -15.80 8.08
CA LEU A 239 9.75 -15.17 9.32
C LEU A 239 10.79 -16.03 10.04
N ALA A 240 11.79 -15.40 10.64
CA ALA A 240 12.77 -16.08 11.45
C ALA A 240 12.14 -16.60 12.76
N PRO A 241 12.59 -17.71 13.35
CA PRO A 241 12.16 -18.08 14.71
C PRO A 241 12.53 -17.00 15.72
N GLY A 242 11.61 -16.69 16.62
CA GLY A 242 11.81 -15.70 17.68
C GLY A 242 10.64 -14.74 17.86
N PRO A 243 10.84 -13.65 18.63
CA PRO A 243 9.79 -12.64 18.84
C PRO A 243 9.62 -11.78 17.59
N HIS A 244 8.37 -11.57 17.20
CA HIS A 244 7.95 -10.64 16.14
C HIS A 244 6.78 -9.80 16.65
N THR A 245 6.72 -8.53 16.22
CA THR A 245 5.61 -7.66 16.56
C THR A 245 4.68 -7.52 15.35
N PHE A 246 3.43 -7.89 15.56
CA PHE A 246 2.37 -7.70 14.57
C PHE A 246 1.58 -6.43 14.92
N PHE A 247 1.22 -5.65 13.90
CA PHE A 247 0.53 -4.38 14.06
C PHE A 247 -0.76 -4.38 13.25
N ALA A 248 -1.90 -4.17 13.90
CA ALA A 248 -3.15 -3.88 13.21
C ALA A 248 -3.34 -2.36 13.11
N ILE A 249 -3.69 -1.88 11.91
CA ILE A 249 -3.80 -0.47 11.56
C ILE A 249 -5.15 -0.25 10.88
N VAL A 250 -6.01 0.62 11.45
CA VAL A 250 -7.27 1.02 10.77
C VAL A 250 -6.95 1.97 9.62
N VAL A 251 -7.56 1.70 8.50
CA VAL A 251 -7.45 2.52 7.28
C VAL A 251 -8.86 2.84 6.74
N ASP A 252 -8.96 3.89 5.96
CA ASP A 252 -10.17 4.21 5.22
C ASP A 252 -10.37 3.30 3.99
N ASN A 253 -11.43 3.51 3.21
CA ASN A 253 -11.71 2.68 2.03
C ASN A 253 -10.62 2.79 0.93
N GLN A 254 -9.84 3.86 0.91
CA GLN A 254 -8.75 4.11 -0.03
C GLN A 254 -7.36 3.77 0.56
N HIS A 255 -7.33 2.93 1.61
CA HIS A 255 -6.13 2.43 2.29
C HIS A 255 -5.30 3.51 3.01
N ALA A 256 -5.83 4.73 3.22
CA ALA A 256 -5.13 5.74 3.99
C ALA A 256 -5.31 5.48 5.50
N PRO A 257 -4.22 5.40 6.28
CA PRO A 257 -4.30 5.19 7.73
C PRO A 257 -5.07 6.30 8.45
N LEU A 258 -5.94 5.92 9.38
CA LEU A 258 -6.63 6.86 10.25
C LEU A 258 -5.67 7.32 11.36
N MET A 259 -5.05 8.48 11.17
CA MET A 259 -3.92 8.97 11.98
C MET A 259 -4.26 9.26 13.45
N ASP A 260 -5.53 9.40 13.79
CA ASP A 260 -6.05 9.61 15.15
C ASP A 260 -6.44 8.30 15.85
N VAL A 261 -6.40 7.16 15.15
CA VAL A 261 -6.60 5.82 15.70
C VAL A 261 -5.26 5.20 16.09
N ALA A 262 -5.15 4.75 17.33
CA ALA A 262 -3.91 4.11 17.79
C ALA A 262 -3.69 2.77 17.08
N ILE A 263 -2.45 2.52 16.63
CA ILE A 263 -2.01 1.22 16.12
C ILE A 263 -2.11 0.19 17.26
N ALA A 264 -2.63 -1.00 16.95
CA ALA A 264 -2.73 -2.09 17.92
C ALA A 264 -1.58 -3.10 17.73
N PRO A 265 -0.54 -3.11 18.58
CA PRO A 265 0.54 -4.07 18.50
C PRO A 265 0.26 -5.35 19.31
N VAL A 266 0.82 -6.49 18.86
CA VAL A 266 0.95 -7.71 19.63
C VAL A 266 2.30 -8.36 19.35
N GLU A 267 3.05 -8.74 20.40
CA GLU A 267 4.26 -9.54 20.25
C GLU A 267 3.91 -11.03 20.31
N LEU A 268 4.33 -11.79 19.30
CA LEU A 268 4.16 -13.24 19.21
C LEU A 268 5.52 -13.92 19.02
N ILE A 269 5.60 -15.22 19.34
CA ILE A 269 6.83 -16.01 19.22
C ILE A 269 6.69 -16.97 18.04
N VAL A 270 7.39 -16.72 16.97
CA VAL A 270 7.45 -17.61 15.79
C VAL A 270 8.35 -18.82 16.08
N LYS A 271 7.88 -20.03 15.74
CA LYS A 271 8.57 -21.34 15.97
C LYS A 271 9.10 -21.94 14.67
#